data_8a3b49981b19d2cdd9e7f84febf0eadf
#
_entry.id   8a3b49981b19d2cdd9e7f84febf0eadf
#
_cell.length_a   1.000
_cell.length_b   1.000
_cell.length_c   1.000
_cell.angle_alpha   90.00
_cell.angle_beta   90.00
_cell.angle_gamma   90.00
#
_symmetry.space_group_name_H-M   'P 1'
#
loop_
_entity.id
_entity.type
_entity.pdbx_description
1 polymer ?
#
loop_
_entity_poly.entity_id
_entity_poly.type
_entity_poly.pdbx_seq_one_letter_code
_entity_poly.pdbx_strand_id
1 'polypeptide(L)'
;QKTAYEMYLRLVGAEMGIRDRIYRSMDIGTGKDLADYNVNGKQIPYHLIDICEPGYKYNVFEYQHDFFRVYEDMKRRGKLPILCGGTGMYIEAVLKGYKLLDVPQNPELRESLRNKTLEELETILASYKILHNKTDVDTAQRAIRAIEIEEYYKTQAPDVNEYNPINSLIIGIHIDRELRREKISRRLRTRLDEGMVDEVRTILATGVKPEDLIYYGLEYKFLTLYIIGELSFEEMVCLLYTSPSPRDGATSR
;
A
#
# COMPACT_ATOMS: atom_id res chain seq x y z
N GLN A 1 -17.99 23.55 -24.57
CA GLN A 1 -17.98 22.80 -23.30
C GLN A 1 -16.98 21.68 -23.47
N LYS A 2 -15.74 21.93 -23.02
CA LYS A 2 -14.75 20.86 -22.88
C LYS A 2 -15.17 20.08 -21.65
N THR A 3 -15.67 18.88 -21.87
CA THR A 3 -16.06 17.94 -20.82
C THR A 3 -14.82 17.54 -20.03
N ALA A 4 -14.98 17.24 -18.74
CA ALA A 4 -13.98 16.84 -17.74
C ALA A 4 -13.05 15.66 -18.14
N TYR A 5 -13.12 15.21 -19.37
CA TYR A 5 -12.47 14.01 -19.93
C TYR A 5 -11.07 14.25 -20.51
N GLU A 6 -10.52 15.45 -20.45
CA GLU A 6 -9.17 15.75 -20.95
C GLU A 6 -8.09 15.82 -19.84
N MET A 7 -8.46 15.49 -18.61
CA MET A 7 -7.56 15.54 -17.45
C MET A 7 -7.17 14.14 -17.01
N TYR A 8 -6.20 13.51 -17.68
CA TYR A 8 -5.98 12.10 -17.44
C TYR A 8 -4.53 11.72 -17.25
N LEU A 9 -4.19 11.59 -16.00
CA LEU A 9 -3.23 10.61 -15.52
C LEU A 9 -3.64 10.17 -14.12
N ARG A 10 -4.13 8.98 -14.00
CA ARG A 10 -4.30 8.34 -12.72
C ARG A 10 -2.94 7.77 -12.29
N LEU A 11 -2.30 8.42 -11.35
CA LEU A 11 -1.35 7.75 -10.49
C LEU A 11 -2.23 7.06 -9.43
N VAL A 12 -2.50 5.78 -9.62
CA VAL A 12 -3.56 5.11 -8.87
C VAL A 12 -3.03 4.60 -7.55
N GLY A 13 -3.63 5.07 -6.50
CA GLY A 13 -3.57 4.41 -5.23
C GLY A 13 -4.92 4.46 -4.56
N ALA A 14 -5.64 3.36 -4.51
CA ALA A 14 -6.77 3.18 -3.62
C ALA A 14 -6.29 2.64 -2.28
N GLU A 15 -7.05 2.80 -1.28
CA GLU A 15 -6.95 2.70 0.15
C GLU A 15 -6.22 1.54 0.82
N MET A 16 -6.08 0.44 0.18
CA MET A 16 -5.17 -0.64 0.51
C MET A 16 -4.30 -1.00 -0.68
N GLY A 17 -4.49 -0.29 -1.75
CA GLY A 17 -4.17 -0.68 -3.07
C GLY A 17 -2.96 -0.05 -3.73
N ILE A 18 -2.28 0.93 -3.18
CA ILE A 18 -0.97 1.31 -3.75
C ILE A 18 -0.02 0.12 -3.61
N ARG A 19 -0.17 -0.61 -2.53
CA ARG A 19 0.65 -1.75 -2.19
C ARG A 19 0.35 -2.98 -3.03
N ASP A 20 -0.89 -3.14 -3.52
CA ASP A 20 -1.36 -4.38 -4.13
C ASP A 20 -1.55 -4.23 -5.64
N ARG A 21 -2.02 -3.09 -6.15
CA ARG A 21 -2.22 -2.86 -7.59
C ARG A 21 -0.95 -2.79 -8.42
N ILE A 22 0.20 -2.64 -7.77
CA ILE A 22 1.51 -2.66 -8.42
C ILE A 22 1.93 -4.06 -8.86
N TYR A 23 1.33 -5.12 -8.29
CA TYR A 23 1.70 -6.49 -8.58
C TYR A 23 0.95 -7.04 -9.77
N ARG A 24 1.66 -7.65 -10.72
CA ARG A 24 1.08 -8.34 -11.88
C ARG A 24 0.23 -9.52 -11.44
N SER A 25 -0.79 -9.84 -12.22
CA SER A 25 -1.69 -10.98 -11.97
C SER A 25 -2.42 -10.96 -10.63
N MET A 26 -2.38 -9.86 -9.90
CA MET A 26 -3.18 -9.60 -8.71
C MET A 26 -4.29 -8.61 -9.08
N ASP A 27 -5.27 -9.05 -9.86
CA ASP A 27 -6.23 -8.17 -10.53
C ASP A 27 -7.56 -8.09 -9.79
N ILE A 28 -8.18 -9.25 -9.54
CA ILE A 28 -9.49 -9.34 -8.91
C ILE A 28 -9.41 -8.94 -7.44
N GLY A 29 -8.50 -9.55 -6.69
CA GLY A 29 -8.32 -9.28 -5.26
C GLY A 29 -7.99 -7.83 -4.95
N THR A 30 -7.18 -7.18 -5.77
CA THR A 30 -6.82 -5.76 -5.60
C THR A 30 -7.82 -4.79 -6.22
N GLY A 31 -8.71 -5.28 -7.10
CA GLY A 31 -9.66 -4.47 -7.85
C GLY A 31 -8.98 -3.42 -8.71
N LYS A 32 -8.14 -3.86 -9.61
CA LYS A 32 -7.49 -2.96 -10.58
C LYS A 32 -8.51 -2.33 -11.51
N ASP A 33 -9.62 -3.05 -11.82
CA ASP A 33 -10.74 -2.59 -12.65
C ASP A 33 -10.23 -1.89 -13.93
N LEU A 34 -9.28 -2.56 -14.63
CA LEU A 34 -8.56 -1.97 -15.78
C LEU A 34 -9.50 -1.58 -16.92
N ALA A 35 -10.68 -2.19 -17.00
CA ALA A 35 -11.72 -1.82 -17.96
C ALA A 35 -12.21 -0.37 -17.78
N ASP A 36 -12.18 0.16 -16.56
CA ASP A 36 -12.60 1.54 -16.24
C ASP A 36 -11.68 2.59 -16.87
N TYR A 37 -10.48 2.19 -17.27
CA TYR A 37 -9.53 3.07 -17.98
C TYR A 37 -9.82 3.18 -19.47
N ASN A 38 -10.86 2.52 -19.97
CA ASN A 38 -11.38 2.70 -21.34
C ASN A 38 -12.68 3.50 -21.26
N VAL A 39 -12.61 4.78 -21.59
CA VAL A 39 -13.77 5.68 -21.58
C VAL A 39 -14.15 6.05 -23.00
N ASN A 40 -15.34 5.64 -23.44
CA ASN A 40 -15.85 5.89 -24.79
C ASN A 40 -14.88 5.46 -25.91
N GLY A 41 -14.23 4.29 -25.73
CA GLY A 41 -13.27 3.75 -26.69
C GLY A 41 -11.89 4.42 -26.64
N LYS A 42 -11.67 5.36 -25.73
CA LYS A 42 -10.37 6.00 -25.52
C LYS A 42 -9.68 5.41 -24.29
N GLN A 43 -8.52 4.81 -24.48
CA GLN A 43 -7.69 4.31 -23.39
C GLN A 43 -7.09 5.49 -22.60
N ILE A 44 -7.35 5.52 -21.30
CA ILE A 44 -6.76 6.49 -20.37
C ILE A 44 -5.42 5.91 -19.88
N PRO A 45 -4.30 6.61 -20.07
CA PRO A 45 -3.02 6.17 -19.55
C PRO A 45 -3.05 6.08 -18.02
N TYR A 46 -2.53 5.00 -17.49
CA TYR A 46 -2.29 4.82 -16.05
C TYR A 46 -0.84 4.41 -15.80
N HIS A 47 -0.36 4.67 -14.61
CA HIS A 47 1.01 4.39 -14.20
C HIS A 47 1.03 3.75 -12.81
N LEU A 48 2.12 3.07 -12.48
CA LEU A 48 2.34 2.39 -11.21
C LEU A 48 1.30 1.28 -10.94
N ILE A 49 0.84 0.64 -11.99
CA ILE A 49 0.05 -0.59 -11.97
C ILE A 49 0.87 -1.64 -12.71
N ASP A 50 0.88 -2.90 -12.25
CA ASP A 50 1.59 -4.02 -12.88
C ASP A 50 3.09 -3.80 -13.09
N ILE A 51 3.75 -3.17 -12.12
CA ILE A 51 5.18 -2.86 -12.20
C ILE A 51 6.07 -3.88 -11.48
N CYS A 52 5.51 -4.71 -10.59
CA CYS A 52 6.23 -5.71 -9.82
C CYS A 52 5.64 -7.10 -9.98
N GLU A 53 6.45 -8.13 -9.80
CA GLU A 53 5.97 -9.51 -9.69
C GLU A 53 5.49 -9.81 -8.26
N PRO A 54 4.48 -10.70 -8.09
CA PRO A 54 4.08 -11.20 -6.77
C PRO A 54 5.28 -11.84 -6.03
N GLY A 55 5.36 -11.64 -4.71
CA GLY A 55 6.52 -12.08 -3.90
C GLY A 55 7.49 -10.94 -3.57
N TYR A 56 7.54 -9.90 -4.40
CA TYR A 56 8.37 -8.72 -4.13
C TYR A 56 7.78 -7.84 -3.03
N LYS A 57 8.61 -7.30 -2.14
CA LYS A 57 8.19 -6.45 -1.02
C LYS A 57 8.43 -4.97 -1.33
N TYR A 58 7.61 -4.44 -2.23
CA TYR A 58 7.66 -3.04 -2.63
C TYR A 58 7.36 -2.09 -1.46
N ASN A 59 8.11 -1.02 -1.36
CA ASN A 59 8.06 -0.11 -0.21
C ASN A 59 7.80 1.35 -0.60
N VAL A 60 7.62 2.24 0.39
CA VAL A 60 7.29 3.64 0.16
C VAL A 60 8.44 4.44 -0.47
N PHE A 61 9.69 4.04 -0.24
CA PHE A 61 10.86 4.66 -0.87
C PHE A 61 10.86 4.40 -2.38
N GLU A 62 10.69 3.14 -2.79
CA GLU A 62 10.60 2.77 -4.20
C GLU A 62 9.41 3.44 -4.89
N TYR A 63 8.26 3.48 -4.19
CA TYR A 63 7.08 4.18 -4.68
C TYR A 63 7.35 5.68 -4.92
N GLN A 64 7.99 6.35 -3.98
CA GLN A 64 8.31 7.77 -4.12
C GLN A 64 9.21 8.01 -5.34
N HIS A 65 10.25 7.19 -5.51
CA HIS A 65 11.16 7.28 -6.64
C HIS A 65 10.43 7.07 -7.98
N ASP A 66 9.65 5.99 -8.09
CA ASP A 66 8.90 5.68 -9.29
C ASP A 66 7.82 6.73 -9.59
N PHE A 67 7.17 7.25 -8.55
CA PHE A 67 6.21 8.34 -8.68
C PHE A 67 6.85 9.58 -9.29
N PHE A 68 7.97 10.05 -8.76
CA PHE A 68 8.61 11.27 -9.27
C PHE A 68 9.15 11.09 -10.68
N ARG A 69 9.64 9.92 -11.04
CA ARG A 69 10.03 9.58 -12.42
C ARG A 69 8.85 9.76 -13.39
N VAL A 70 7.68 9.22 -13.05
CA VAL A 70 6.46 9.35 -13.85
C VAL A 70 5.96 10.80 -13.85
N TYR A 71 5.93 11.46 -12.69
CA TYR A 71 5.48 12.83 -12.53
C TYR A 71 6.27 13.83 -13.40
N GLU A 72 7.59 13.74 -13.39
CA GLU A 72 8.45 14.61 -14.20
C GLU A 72 8.32 14.31 -15.72
N ASP A 73 8.15 13.05 -16.10
CA ASP A 73 7.88 12.70 -17.49
C ASP A 73 6.56 13.35 -17.98
N MET A 74 5.54 13.30 -17.14
CA MET A 74 4.25 13.92 -17.46
C MET A 74 4.32 15.44 -17.57
N LYS A 75 5.02 16.09 -16.65
CA LYS A 75 5.26 17.54 -16.72
C LYS A 75 5.95 17.92 -18.01
N ARG A 76 6.99 17.18 -18.42
CA ARG A 76 7.67 17.41 -19.71
C ARG A 76 6.74 17.29 -20.91
N ARG A 77 5.76 16.39 -20.85
CA ARG A 77 4.74 16.21 -21.89
C ARG A 77 3.57 17.19 -21.78
N GLY A 78 3.59 18.12 -20.84
CA GLY A 78 2.52 19.08 -20.60
C GLY A 78 1.20 18.44 -20.15
N LYS A 79 1.25 17.30 -19.46
CA LYS A 79 0.07 16.59 -18.94
C LYS A 79 -0.17 16.93 -17.47
N LEU A 80 -1.44 17.04 -17.10
CA LEU A 80 -1.84 17.22 -15.70
C LEU A 80 -1.88 15.85 -15.00
N PRO A 81 -1.05 15.61 -13.96
CA PRO A 81 -1.10 14.39 -13.20
C PRO A 81 -2.30 14.36 -12.25
N ILE A 82 -2.97 13.21 -12.16
CA ILE A 82 -4.02 12.94 -11.17
C ILE A 82 -3.58 11.76 -10.32
N LEU A 83 -3.32 12.01 -9.03
CA LEU A 83 -3.03 10.98 -8.05
C LEU A 83 -4.34 10.50 -7.41
N CYS A 84 -4.70 9.24 -7.64
CA CYS A 84 -5.87 8.61 -7.02
C CYS A 84 -5.42 7.61 -5.95
N GLY A 85 -5.85 7.78 -4.73
CA GLY A 85 -5.52 6.83 -3.68
C GLY A 85 -6.03 7.19 -2.30
N GLY A 86 -5.78 6.29 -1.36
CA GLY A 86 -6.23 6.41 0.02
C GLY A 86 -5.18 6.04 1.07
N THR A 87 -3.98 5.56 0.67
CA THR A 87 -2.91 5.22 1.60
C THR A 87 -2.17 6.49 1.99
N GLY A 88 -2.56 7.08 3.12
CA GLY A 88 -2.12 8.41 3.56
C GLY A 88 -0.61 8.58 3.53
N MET A 89 0.16 7.64 4.08
CA MET A 89 1.63 7.72 4.12
C MET A 89 2.26 7.81 2.73
N TYR A 90 1.76 7.06 1.74
CA TYR A 90 2.30 7.08 0.38
C TYR A 90 1.97 8.41 -0.32
N ILE A 91 0.73 8.88 -0.14
CA ILE A 91 0.30 10.19 -0.68
C ILE A 91 1.11 11.32 -0.05
N GLU A 92 1.26 11.32 1.27
CA GLU A 92 2.04 12.35 1.96
C GLU A 92 3.52 12.32 1.56
N ALA A 93 4.11 11.12 1.43
CA ALA A 93 5.51 10.98 1.05
C ALA A 93 5.84 11.68 -0.27
N VAL A 94 4.92 11.60 -1.25
CA VAL A 94 5.13 12.25 -2.54
C VAL A 94 4.69 13.72 -2.55
N LEU A 95 3.58 14.06 -1.91
CA LEU A 95 3.09 15.45 -1.90
C LEU A 95 3.97 16.38 -1.06
N LYS A 96 4.49 15.89 0.07
CA LYS A 96 5.36 16.66 0.97
C LYS A 96 6.87 16.49 0.64
N GLY A 97 7.20 15.60 -0.29
CA GLY A 97 8.59 15.33 -0.67
C GLY A 97 9.41 14.78 0.52
N TYR A 98 8.90 13.75 1.21
CA TYR A 98 9.60 13.20 2.37
C TYR A 98 11.01 12.76 1.98
N LYS A 99 11.97 13.06 2.84
CA LYS A 99 13.36 12.59 2.70
C LYS A 99 13.43 11.14 3.16
N LEU A 100 13.17 10.24 2.22
CA LEU A 100 13.23 8.80 2.46
C LEU A 100 14.59 8.25 2.03
N LEU A 101 15.06 7.24 2.75
CA LEU A 101 16.24 6.47 2.40
C LEU A 101 15.88 5.02 2.14
N ASP A 102 16.64 4.40 1.27
CA ASP A 102 16.64 2.94 1.12
C ASP A 102 17.49 2.35 2.25
N VAL A 103 16.84 2.10 3.39
CA VAL A 103 17.48 1.49 4.54
C VAL A 103 17.37 -0.02 4.45
N PRO A 104 18.48 -0.76 4.21
CA PRO A 104 18.45 -2.21 4.17
C PRO A 104 18.07 -2.79 5.54
N GLN A 105 17.56 -4.03 5.54
CA GLN A 105 17.33 -4.74 6.80
C GLN A 105 18.67 -5.11 7.42
N ASN A 106 18.79 -4.92 8.74
CA ASN A 106 19.96 -5.31 9.53
C ASN A 106 19.61 -6.54 10.39
N PRO A 107 19.93 -7.77 9.93
CA PRO A 107 19.58 -9.00 10.67
C PRO A 107 20.21 -9.07 12.08
N GLU A 108 21.43 -8.56 12.24
CA GLU A 108 22.13 -8.58 13.53
C GLU A 108 21.43 -7.68 14.56
N LEU A 109 21.10 -6.45 14.15
CA LEU A 109 20.36 -5.50 14.97
C LEU A 109 18.96 -6.08 15.32
N ARG A 110 18.26 -6.66 14.34
CA ARG A 110 16.95 -7.29 14.58
C ARG A 110 17.01 -8.43 15.58
N GLU A 111 18.02 -9.29 15.50
CA GLU A 111 18.19 -10.38 16.44
C GLU A 111 18.50 -9.86 17.86
N SER A 112 19.32 -8.82 17.99
CA SER A 112 19.62 -8.20 19.29
C SER A 112 18.39 -7.54 19.95
N LEU A 113 17.41 -7.12 19.14
CA LEU A 113 16.18 -6.46 19.59
C LEU A 113 14.99 -7.42 19.73
N ARG A 114 15.09 -8.64 19.22
CA ARG A 114 13.97 -9.61 19.09
C ARG A 114 13.24 -9.90 20.39
N ASN A 115 13.99 -10.02 21.50
CA ASN A 115 13.44 -10.41 22.80
C ASN A 115 13.13 -9.22 23.72
N LYS A 116 13.24 -7.97 23.20
CA LYS A 116 12.94 -6.78 23.97
C LYS A 116 11.44 -6.51 24.01
N THR A 117 10.98 -6.03 25.16
CA THR A 117 9.59 -5.56 25.30
C THR A 117 9.35 -4.29 24.49
N LEU A 118 8.09 -3.98 24.23
CA LEU A 118 7.73 -2.77 23.51
C LEU A 118 8.22 -1.50 24.24
N GLU A 119 8.15 -1.47 25.55
CA GLU A 119 8.63 -0.36 26.40
C GLU A 119 10.14 -0.16 26.29
N GLU A 120 10.91 -1.26 26.26
CA GLU A 120 12.37 -1.19 26.04
C GLU A 120 12.70 -0.67 24.65
N LEU A 121 11.98 -1.12 23.63
CA LEU A 121 12.15 -0.63 22.25
C LEU A 121 11.79 0.85 22.12
N GLU A 122 10.73 1.28 22.80
CA GLU A 122 10.33 2.71 22.86
C GLU A 122 11.44 3.54 23.51
N THR A 123 12.01 3.07 24.61
CA THR A 123 13.13 3.73 25.30
C THR A 123 14.37 3.85 24.40
N ILE A 124 14.70 2.79 23.67
CA ILE A 124 15.80 2.79 22.70
C ILE A 124 15.51 3.81 21.60
N LEU A 125 14.34 3.79 21.00
CA LEU A 125 13.99 4.72 19.93
C LEU A 125 13.98 6.17 20.40
N ALA A 126 13.52 6.43 21.63
CA ALA A 126 13.54 7.76 22.24
C ALA A 126 14.96 8.33 22.43
N SER A 127 15.98 7.46 22.53
CA SER A 127 17.39 7.90 22.56
C SER A 127 17.90 8.43 21.21
N TYR A 128 17.23 8.11 20.11
CA TYR A 128 17.58 8.56 18.76
C TYR A 128 16.82 9.84 18.36
N LYS A 129 15.53 9.90 18.66
CA LYS A 129 14.65 11.01 18.25
C LYS A 129 13.57 11.31 19.28
N ILE A 130 13.05 12.53 19.26
CA ILE A 130 11.86 12.88 20.01
C ILE A 130 10.65 12.19 19.37
N LEU A 131 9.93 11.37 20.13
CA LEU A 131 8.73 10.69 19.65
C LEU A 131 7.55 11.67 19.63
N HIS A 132 7.13 12.06 18.44
CA HIS A 132 6.00 12.98 18.26
C HIS A 132 4.64 12.27 18.18
N ASN A 133 4.64 10.95 17.92
CA ASN A 133 3.45 10.11 17.86
C ASN A 133 3.77 8.69 18.32
N LYS A 134 2.72 7.90 18.59
CA LYS A 134 2.84 6.50 19.03
C LYS A 134 2.88 5.50 17.87
N THR A 135 2.78 5.95 16.63
CA THR A 135 2.63 5.06 15.46
C THR A 135 3.87 4.21 15.21
N ASP A 136 5.06 4.75 15.52
CA ASP A 136 6.34 4.02 15.35
C ASP A 136 6.51 2.92 16.40
N VAL A 137 5.77 2.98 17.50
CA VAL A 137 5.88 2.08 18.66
C VAL A 137 4.58 1.30 18.93
N ASP A 138 3.65 1.25 17.99
CA ASP A 138 2.40 0.47 18.10
C ASP A 138 2.66 -1.06 18.18
N THR A 139 3.75 -1.52 17.55
CA THR A 139 4.15 -2.93 17.55
C THR A 139 5.67 -3.05 17.62
N ALA A 140 6.16 -4.16 18.21
CA ALA A 140 7.59 -4.43 18.28
C ALA A 140 8.27 -4.41 16.90
N GLN A 141 7.61 -4.90 15.86
CA GLN A 141 8.15 -4.89 14.49
C GLN A 141 8.34 -3.46 13.95
N ARG A 142 7.40 -2.56 14.23
CA ARG A 142 7.50 -1.13 13.83
C ARG A 142 8.59 -0.42 14.62
N ALA A 143 8.65 -0.66 15.93
CA ALA A 143 9.68 -0.08 16.79
C ALA A 143 11.09 -0.52 16.36
N ILE A 144 11.29 -1.82 16.10
CA ILE A 144 12.56 -2.36 15.58
C ILE A 144 12.91 -1.71 14.23
N ARG A 145 11.94 -1.58 13.32
CA ARG A 145 12.19 -0.92 12.03
C ARG A 145 12.54 0.56 12.19
N ALA A 146 11.89 1.26 13.09
CA ALA A 146 12.20 2.66 13.38
C ALA A 146 13.62 2.81 13.95
N ILE A 147 14.03 1.94 14.88
CA ILE A 147 15.40 1.92 15.43
C ILE A 147 16.42 1.63 14.31
N GLU A 148 16.15 0.65 13.46
CA GLU A 148 17.00 0.29 12.31
C GLU A 148 17.23 1.49 11.37
N ILE A 149 16.18 2.26 11.09
CA ILE A 149 16.26 3.47 10.27
C ILE A 149 17.14 4.54 10.96
N GLU A 150 16.90 4.81 12.23
CA GLU A 150 17.67 5.82 12.96
C GLU A 150 19.16 5.43 13.13
N GLU A 151 19.46 4.14 13.34
CA GLU A 151 20.83 3.64 13.39
C GLU A 151 21.53 3.82 12.05
N TYR A 152 20.83 3.54 10.96
CA TYR A 152 21.36 3.76 9.62
C TYR A 152 21.64 5.24 9.35
N TYR A 153 20.77 6.14 9.76
CA TYR A 153 20.99 7.59 9.64
C TYR A 153 22.21 8.09 10.40
N LYS A 154 22.54 7.49 11.56
CA LYS A 154 23.75 7.87 12.32
C LYS A 154 25.05 7.42 11.67
N THR A 155 25.03 6.25 11.03
CA THR A 155 26.24 5.61 10.50
C THR A 155 26.53 6.02 9.06
N GLN A 156 25.51 6.38 8.31
CA GLN A 156 25.61 6.77 6.91
C GLN A 156 25.26 8.26 6.80
N ALA A 157 26.10 9.06 6.15
CA ALA A 157 25.72 10.40 5.69
C ALA A 157 25.07 10.25 4.31
N PRO A 158 23.76 10.05 4.22
CA PRO A 158 23.16 9.64 2.98
C PRO A 158 23.02 10.79 2.00
N ASP A 159 23.27 10.48 0.73
CA ASP A 159 22.81 11.33 -0.36
C ASP A 159 21.29 11.15 -0.46
N VAL A 160 20.57 12.06 0.19
CA VAL A 160 19.11 12.01 0.24
C VAL A 160 18.57 12.67 -1.02
N ASN A 161 17.85 11.92 -1.84
CA ASN A 161 17.08 12.53 -2.92
C ASN A 161 16.12 13.57 -2.36
N GLU A 162 16.36 14.84 -2.62
CA GLU A 162 15.48 15.92 -2.20
C GLU A 162 14.41 16.16 -3.26
N TYR A 163 13.19 15.73 -2.97
CA TYR A 163 12.03 16.07 -3.78
C TYR A 163 11.35 17.30 -3.20
N ASN A 164 11.05 18.26 -4.06
CA ASN A 164 10.28 19.43 -3.64
C ASN A 164 8.81 19.07 -3.39
N PRO A 165 8.16 19.66 -2.38
CA PRO A 165 6.72 19.52 -2.18
C PRO A 165 5.93 19.90 -3.43
N ILE A 166 4.90 19.12 -3.71
CA ILE A 166 4.03 19.33 -4.89
C ILE A 166 2.85 20.21 -4.50
N ASN A 167 2.70 21.34 -5.19
CA ASN A 167 1.48 22.13 -5.06
C ASN A 167 0.32 21.37 -5.72
N SER A 168 -0.65 20.95 -4.92
CA SER A 168 -1.72 20.03 -5.35
C SER A 168 -3.08 20.48 -4.82
N LEU A 169 -4.13 20.24 -5.63
CA LEU A 169 -5.53 20.30 -5.18
C LEU A 169 -5.94 18.92 -4.63
N ILE A 170 -6.27 18.86 -3.34
CA ILE A 170 -6.72 17.63 -2.70
C ILE A 170 -8.25 17.61 -2.66
N ILE A 171 -8.85 16.57 -3.24
CA ILE A 171 -10.29 16.36 -3.25
C ILE A 171 -10.59 15.08 -2.46
N GLY A 172 -11.26 15.22 -1.32
CA GLY A 172 -11.72 14.10 -0.50
C GLY A 172 -13.13 13.66 -0.91
N ILE A 173 -13.33 12.35 -1.05
CA ILE A 173 -14.65 11.77 -1.30
C ILE A 173 -15.22 11.26 0.02
N HIS A 174 -16.34 11.84 0.45
CA HIS A 174 -17.08 11.37 1.61
C HIS A 174 -18.27 10.51 1.17
N ILE A 175 -18.37 9.31 1.75
CA ILE A 175 -19.48 8.40 1.54
C ILE A 175 -20.03 8.01 2.93
N ASP A 176 -21.35 8.02 3.06
CA ASP A 176 -22.03 7.53 4.27
C ASP A 176 -21.54 6.13 4.67
N ARG A 177 -21.46 5.88 5.98
CA ARG A 177 -20.88 4.64 6.53
C ARG A 177 -21.65 3.39 6.08
N GLU A 178 -22.96 3.44 6.12
CA GLU A 178 -23.79 2.29 5.77
C GLU A 178 -23.70 1.99 4.26
N LEU A 179 -23.80 3.03 3.45
CA LEU A 179 -23.62 2.90 1.98
C LEU A 179 -22.23 2.40 1.63
N ARG A 180 -21.20 2.81 2.35
CA ARG A 180 -19.82 2.34 2.16
C ARG A 180 -19.71 0.85 2.49
N ARG A 181 -20.28 0.39 3.61
CA ARG A 181 -20.31 -1.03 4.00
C ARG A 181 -21.03 -1.88 2.95
N GLU A 182 -22.19 -1.44 2.50
CA GLU A 182 -22.95 -2.12 1.45
C GLU A 182 -22.12 -2.27 0.17
N LYS A 183 -21.48 -1.18 -0.29
CA LYS A 183 -20.63 -1.21 -1.48
C LYS A 183 -19.43 -2.17 -1.32
N ILE A 184 -18.78 -2.18 -0.15
CA ILE A 184 -17.67 -3.10 0.15
C ILE A 184 -18.15 -4.54 0.11
N SER A 185 -19.26 -4.87 0.78
CA SER A 185 -19.82 -6.22 0.82
C SER A 185 -20.25 -6.70 -0.56
N ARG A 186 -20.91 -5.85 -1.34
CA ARG A 186 -21.31 -6.18 -2.72
C ARG A 186 -20.09 -6.46 -3.60
N ARG A 187 -19.08 -5.59 -3.55
CA ARG A 187 -17.82 -5.74 -4.30
C ARG A 187 -17.09 -7.03 -3.94
N LEU A 188 -17.03 -7.38 -2.66
CA LEU A 188 -16.39 -8.62 -2.23
C LEU A 188 -17.11 -9.87 -2.79
N ARG A 189 -18.45 -9.90 -2.76
CA ARG A 189 -19.23 -10.99 -3.37
C ARG A 189 -18.94 -11.12 -4.85
N THR A 190 -19.07 -10.03 -5.58
CA THR A 190 -18.77 -10.01 -7.02
C THR A 190 -17.39 -10.57 -7.33
N ARG A 191 -16.36 -10.17 -6.59
CA ARG A 191 -14.98 -10.66 -6.79
C ARG A 191 -14.82 -12.15 -6.47
N LEU A 192 -15.49 -12.66 -5.44
CA LEU A 192 -15.50 -14.09 -5.16
C LEU A 192 -16.11 -14.86 -6.31
N ASP A 193 -17.23 -14.36 -6.88
CA ASP A 193 -17.91 -14.96 -8.03
C ASP A 193 -17.08 -14.85 -9.33
N GLU A 194 -16.28 -13.80 -9.48
CA GLU A 194 -15.35 -13.57 -10.60
C GLU A 194 -14.10 -14.45 -10.55
N GLY A 195 -13.90 -15.24 -9.49
CA GLY A 195 -12.77 -16.17 -9.38
C GLY A 195 -11.58 -15.67 -8.57
N MET A 196 -11.78 -14.77 -7.60
CA MET A 196 -10.70 -14.26 -6.73
C MET A 196 -9.92 -15.39 -6.03
N VAL A 197 -10.57 -16.52 -5.70
CA VAL A 197 -9.90 -17.70 -5.13
C VAL A 197 -8.96 -18.35 -6.15
N ASP A 198 -9.41 -18.47 -7.41
CA ASP A 198 -8.62 -19.11 -8.47
C ASP A 198 -7.44 -18.23 -8.90
N GLU A 199 -7.57 -16.90 -8.81
CA GLU A 199 -6.46 -15.97 -8.98
C GLU A 199 -5.33 -16.30 -7.99
N VAL A 200 -5.64 -16.43 -6.70
CA VAL A 200 -4.65 -16.74 -5.66
C VAL A 200 -4.03 -18.13 -5.86
N ARG A 201 -4.84 -19.15 -6.24
CA ARG A 201 -4.30 -20.47 -6.59
C ARG A 201 -3.31 -20.42 -7.74
N THR A 202 -3.64 -19.64 -8.76
CA THR A 202 -2.76 -19.47 -9.93
C THR A 202 -1.43 -18.80 -9.52
N ILE A 203 -1.48 -17.78 -8.70
CA ILE A 203 -0.28 -17.09 -8.21
C ILE A 203 0.60 -18.06 -7.38
N LEU A 204 0.01 -18.82 -6.48
CA LEU A 204 0.75 -19.83 -5.69
C LEU A 204 1.38 -20.91 -6.59
N ALA A 205 0.68 -21.32 -7.67
CA ALA A 205 1.19 -22.28 -8.63
C ALA A 205 2.43 -21.77 -9.41
N THR A 206 2.66 -20.46 -9.47
CA THR A 206 3.90 -19.89 -10.05
C THR A 206 5.12 -20.03 -9.13
N GLY A 207 4.95 -20.52 -7.89
CA GLY A 207 6.02 -20.68 -6.91
C GLY A 207 6.16 -19.52 -5.92
N VAL A 208 5.23 -18.59 -5.91
CA VAL A 208 5.15 -17.54 -4.88
C VAL A 208 4.82 -18.18 -3.53
N LYS A 209 5.56 -17.81 -2.50
CA LYS A 209 5.38 -18.39 -1.16
C LYS A 209 4.08 -17.90 -0.49
N PRO A 210 3.36 -18.75 0.23
CA PRO A 210 2.15 -18.35 0.97
C PRO A 210 2.40 -17.15 1.90
N GLU A 211 3.55 -17.10 2.58
CA GLU A 211 3.91 -16.03 3.52
C GLU A 211 4.01 -14.67 2.83
N ASP A 212 4.42 -14.63 1.57
CA ASP A 212 4.50 -13.39 0.81
C ASP A 212 3.11 -12.88 0.42
N LEU A 213 2.16 -13.77 0.07
CA LEU A 213 0.78 -13.39 -0.20
C LEU A 213 0.03 -12.97 1.08
N ILE A 214 0.27 -13.64 2.21
CA ILE A 214 -0.28 -13.26 3.52
C ILE A 214 0.13 -11.82 3.90
N TYR A 215 1.30 -11.38 3.44
CA TYR A 215 1.81 -10.03 3.70
C TYR A 215 1.05 -8.93 2.96
N TYR A 216 0.41 -9.19 1.81
CA TYR A 216 -0.13 -8.13 0.93
C TYR A 216 -1.45 -7.51 1.38
N GLY A 217 -2.18 -8.12 2.27
CA GLY A 217 -3.43 -7.54 2.77
C GLY A 217 -4.44 -8.59 3.19
N LEU A 218 -5.58 -8.13 3.67
CA LEU A 218 -6.58 -9.02 4.27
C LEU A 218 -7.15 -10.01 3.27
N GLU A 219 -7.44 -9.57 2.05
CA GLU A 219 -7.99 -10.40 0.99
C GLU A 219 -7.03 -11.55 0.65
N TYR A 220 -5.80 -11.24 0.27
CA TYR A 220 -4.80 -12.27 -0.07
C TYR A 220 -4.42 -13.12 1.14
N LYS A 221 -4.39 -12.55 2.34
CA LYS A 221 -4.14 -13.31 3.57
C LYS A 221 -5.17 -14.40 3.76
N PHE A 222 -6.45 -14.06 3.80
CA PHE A 222 -7.48 -15.05 4.14
C PHE A 222 -7.74 -16.04 3.00
N LEU A 223 -7.62 -15.60 1.75
CA LEU A 223 -7.67 -16.50 0.59
C LEU A 223 -6.51 -17.50 0.61
N THR A 224 -5.30 -17.06 0.92
CA THR A 224 -4.13 -17.93 1.02
C THR A 224 -4.31 -18.95 2.14
N LEU A 225 -4.73 -18.51 3.34
CA LEU A 225 -4.98 -19.40 4.49
C LEU A 225 -6.06 -20.45 4.17
N TYR A 226 -7.10 -20.09 3.44
CA TYR A 226 -8.09 -21.05 2.94
C TYR A 226 -7.47 -22.05 1.95
N ILE A 227 -6.67 -21.61 1.00
CA ILE A 227 -6.09 -22.47 -0.04
C ILE A 227 -5.09 -23.46 0.53
N ILE A 228 -4.30 -23.06 1.56
CA ILE A 228 -3.35 -23.95 2.24
C ILE A 228 -4.00 -24.84 3.32
N GLY A 229 -5.32 -24.72 3.53
CA GLY A 229 -6.10 -25.55 4.42
C GLY A 229 -6.10 -25.15 5.90
N GLU A 230 -5.65 -23.93 6.23
CA GLU A 230 -5.70 -23.37 7.59
C GLU A 230 -7.06 -22.78 7.96
N LEU A 231 -7.91 -22.47 6.98
CA LEU A 231 -9.28 -21.98 7.16
C LEU A 231 -10.25 -22.78 6.30
N SER A 232 -11.46 -22.97 6.78
CA SER A 232 -12.59 -23.39 5.93
C SER A 232 -13.05 -22.22 5.03
N PHE A 233 -13.85 -22.54 4.01
CA PHE A 233 -14.41 -21.49 3.13
C PHE A 233 -15.30 -20.52 3.91
N GLU A 234 -16.12 -21.04 4.83
CA GLU A 234 -17.01 -20.24 5.68
C GLU A 234 -16.23 -19.31 6.61
N GLU A 235 -15.15 -19.79 7.22
CA GLU A 235 -14.28 -18.98 8.06
C GLU A 235 -13.58 -17.87 7.27
N MET A 236 -13.04 -18.21 6.11
CA MET A 236 -12.42 -17.23 5.20
C MET A 236 -13.42 -16.11 4.84
N VAL A 237 -14.62 -16.49 4.42
CA VAL A 237 -15.67 -15.51 4.07
C VAL A 237 -16.05 -14.67 5.28
N CYS A 238 -16.27 -15.29 6.44
CA CYS A 238 -16.57 -14.58 7.68
C CYS A 238 -15.48 -13.54 8.01
N LEU A 239 -14.22 -13.93 7.94
CA LEU A 239 -13.08 -13.04 8.22
C LEU A 239 -12.97 -11.90 7.21
N LEU A 240 -13.21 -12.14 5.94
CA LEU A 240 -13.23 -11.11 4.90
C LEU A 240 -14.32 -10.05 5.14
N TYR A 241 -15.48 -10.46 5.69
CA TYR A 241 -16.58 -9.52 5.99
C TYR A 241 -16.45 -8.82 7.34
N THR A 242 -15.85 -9.47 8.33
CA THR A 242 -15.82 -8.98 9.72
C THR A 242 -14.50 -8.31 10.10
N SER A 243 -13.43 -8.54 9.33
CA SER A 243 -12.15 -7.89 9.63
C SER A 243 -12.28 -6.37 9.56
N PRO A 244 -11.90 -5.66 10.61
CA PRO A 244 -11.97 -4.20 10.61
C PRO A 244 -11.06 -3.67 9.50
N SER A 245 -11.62 -2.84 8.63
CA SER A 245 -10.79 -2.06 7.72
C SER A 245 -9.82 -1.23 8.55
N PRO A 246 -8.55 -1.06 8.13
CA PRO A 246 -7.61 -0.15 8.78
C PRO A 246 -8.17 1.25 9.04
N ARG A 247 -9.25 1.63 8.34
CA ARG A 247 -9.98 2.89 8.51
C ARG A 247 -10.97 2.90 9.66
N ASP A 248 -11.47 1.74 10.09
CA ASP A 248 -12.46 1.70 11.19
C ASP A 248 -11.82 2.10 12.53
N GLY A 249 -10.49 1.93 12.66
CA GLY A 249 -9.72 2.42 13.82
C GLY A 249 -9.29 3.90 13.73
N ALA A 250 -9.33 4.52 12.57
CA ALA A 250 -8.87 5.90 12.38
C ALA A 250 -9.97 6.97 12.61
N THR A 251 -11.25 6.55 12.69
CA THR A 251 -12.40 7.46 12.86
C THR A 251 -12.82 7.66 14.31
N SER A 252 -12.09 7.13 15.29
CA SER A 252 -12.38 7.31 16.72
C SER A 252 -11.33 8.16 17.45
N ARG A 253 -10.76 9.16 16.76
CA ARG A 253 -9.94 10.21 17.42
C ARG A 253 -10.24 11.57 16.81
#